data_47bde8a95d8ee0eb1cdf86ae14e7e931
#
_entry.id   47bde8a95d8ee0eb1cdf86ae14e7e931
#
_cell.length_a   1.000
_cell.length_b   1.000
_cell.length_c   1.000
_cell.angle_alpha   90.00
_cell.angle_beta   90.00
_cell.angle_gamma   90.00
#
_symmetry.space_group_name_H-M   'P 1'
#
loop_
_entity.id
_entity.type
_entity.pdbx_description
1 polymer ?
#
loop_
_entity_poly.entity_id
_entity_poly.type
_entity_poly.pdbx_seq_one_letter_code
_entity_poly.pdbx_strand_id
1 'polypeptide(L)'
;MRAAKPAPMSIHGWTVFAHPLFMAQVEALAQEVEALKQKDPAGYVKKNATKRLAAIAKLAFDVIPQDPARAEYRQGATLGTDRKHWFRAKFFQQYRLFFRYHAGAKMIVYAWVNDDDTKRAYESSDDAYRFFRKMLESGHPPDDWDQLLGQAELAGHRPPAEGHQHERTMHLPNRAGTALADQ
;
A
#
# COMPACT_ATOMS: atom_id res chain seq x y z
N MET A 1 -6.96 -27.45 11.29
CA MET A 1 -5.91 -27.20 10.30
C MET A 1 -5.55 -25.72 10.36
N ARG A 2 -4.33 -25.40 10.74
CA ARG A 2 -3.83 -24.04 10.58
C ARG A 2 -3.66 -23.79 9.07
N ALA A 3 -4.32 -22.74 8.55
CA ALA A 3 -4.05 -22.27 7.20
C ALA A 3 -2.55 -22.03 7.07
N ALA A 4 -1.93 -22.57 6.04
CA ALA A 4 -0.52 -22.33 5.77
C ALA A 4 -0.30 -20.82 5.61
N LYS A 5 0.64 -20.26 6.38
CA LYS A 5 1.05 -18.86 6.21
C LYS A 5 1.54 -18.71 4.78
N PRO A 6 1.00 -17.75 3.99
CA PRO A 6 1.43 -17.58 2.63
C PRO A 6 2.94 -17.33 2.56
N ALA A 7 3.57 -17.88 1.55
CA ALA A 7 4.99 -17.70 1.33
C ALA A 7 5.33 -16.21 1.12
N PRO A 8 6.44 -15.71 1.69
CA PRO A 8 6.88 -14.35 1.45
C PRO A 8 7.12 -14.12 -0.06
N MET A 9 6.73 -12.94 -0.54
CA MET A 9 7.00 -12.55 -1.92
C MET A 9 8.49 -12.26 -2.08
N SER A 10 9.15 -13.05 -2.91
CA SER A 10 10.55 -12.86 -3.27
C SER A 10 10.66 -12.41 -4.73
N ILE A 11 11.33 -11.28 -4.95
CA ILE A 11 11.53 -10.69 -6.27
C ILE A 11 13.01 -10.37 -6.42
N HIS A 12 13.65 -10.95 -7.44
CA HIS A 12 15.09 -10.80 -7.68
C HIS A 12 15.96 -11.09 -6.45
N GLY A 13 15.55 -12.05 -5.61
CA GLY A 13 16.24 -12.42 -4.38
C GLY A 13 15.96 -11.53 -3.16
N TRP A 14 15.09 -10.54 -3.29
CA TRP A 14 14.66 -9.68 -2.19
C TRP A 14 13.27 -10.07 -1.70
N THR A 15 13.11 -10.11 -0.37
CA THR A 15 11.77 -10.25 0.24
C THR A 15 11.13 -8.86 0.34
N VAL A 16 9.96 -8.71 -0.26
CA VAL A 16 9.28 -7.43 -0.41
C VAL A 16 8.14 -7.31 0.60
N PHE A 17 8.18 -6.24 1.38
CA PHE A 17 7.18 -5.86 2.37
C PHE A 17 6.56 -4.51 2.02
N ALA A 18 5.36 -4.27 2.50
CA ALA A 18 4.69 -2.99 2.36
C ALA A 18 4.13 -2.53 3.72
N HIS A 19 4.42 -1.29 4.09
CA HIS A 19 3.78 -0.68 5.26
C HIS A 19 2.29 -0.46 4.99
N PRO A 20 1.40 -0.55 5.99
CA PRO A 20 -0.04 -0.33 5.83
C PRO A 20 -0.40 0.99 5.15
N LEU A 21 0.36 2.06 5.37
CA LEU A 21 0.18 3.35 4.67
C LEU A 21 0.31 3.21 3.16
N PHE A 22 1.35 2.52 2.69
CA PHE A 22 1.56 2.27 1.27
C PHE A 22 0.48 1.35 0.70
N MET A 23 0.13 0.29 1.41
CA MET A 23 -0.93 -0.64 0.99
C MET A 23 -2.28 0.07 0.85
N ALA A 24 -2.64 0.92 1.79
CA ALA A 24 -3.88 1.70 1.72
C ALA A 24 -3.91 2.64 0.51
N GLN A 25 -2.78 3.25 0.18
CA GLN A 25 -2.65 4.12 -0.99
C GLN A 25 -2.80 3.35 -2.32
N VAL A 26 -2.13 2.22 -2.44
CA VAL A 26 -2.22 1.35 -3.64
C VAL A 26 -3.63 0.83 -3.82
N GLU A 27 -4.28 0.43 -2.75
CA GLU A 27 -5.66 -0.06 -2.78
C GLU A 27 -6.66 1.02 -3.20
N ALA A 28 -6.56 2.22 -2.61
CA ALA A 28 -7.41 3.34 -2.99
C ALA A 28 -7.23 3.72 -4.47
N LEU A 29 -5.99 3.70 -4.96
CA LEU A 29 -5.69 3.95 -6.36
C LEU A 29 -6.22 2.84 -7.27
N ALA A 30 -6.14 1.58 -6.86
CA ALA A 30 -6.70 0.45 -7.60
C ALA A 30 -8.23 0.54 -7.71
N GLN A 31 -8.91 0.96 -6.65
CA GLN A 31 -10.36 1.20 -6.67
C GLN A 31 -10.73 2.35 -7.61
N GLU A 32 -9.96 3.42 -7.62
CA GLU A 32 -10.15 4.55 -8.55
C GLU A 32 -9.99 4.09 -10.01
N VAL A 33 -8.98 3.30 -10.30
CA VAL A 33 -8.74 2.74 -11.65
C VAL A 33 -9.88 1.81 -12.08
N GLU A 34 -10.38 0.97 -11.19
CA GLU A 34 -11.51 0.09 -11.48
C GLU A 34 -12.78 0.89 -11.79
N ALA A 35 -13.07 1.95 -11.04
CA ALA A 35 -14.18 2.84 -11.32
C ALA A 35 -14.06 3.54 -12.69
N LEU A 36 -12.85 3.99 -13.04
CA LEU A 36 -12.58 4.57 -14.35
C LEU A 36 -12.77 3.56 -15.48
N LYS A 37 -12.31 2.33 -15.28
CA LYS A 37 -12.49 1.24 -16.25
C LYS A 37 -13.95 0.92 -16.50
N GLN A 38 -14.77 0.89 -15.47
CA GLN A 38 -16.22 0.67 -15.62
C GLN A 38 -16.90 1.82 -16.36
N LYS A 39 -16.48 3.05 -16.11
CA LYS A 39 -17.04 4.25 -16.73
C LYS A 39 -16.62 4.40 -18.19
N ASP A 40 -15.37 4.12 -18.51
CA ASP A 40 -14.78 4.26 -19.85
C ASP A 40 -13.78 3.12 -20.13
N PRO A 41 -14.28 1.93 -20.52
CA PRO A 41 -13.43 0.75 -20.74
C PRO A 41 -12.33 0.95 -21.80
N ALA A 42 -12.57 1.82 -22.78
CA ALA A 42 -11.59 2.08 -23.85
C ALA A 42 -10.56 3.14 -23.48
N GLY A 43 -10.94 4.15 -22.71
CA GLY A 43 -10.11 5.32 -22.42
C GLY A 43 -9.41 5.31 -21.07
N TYR A 44 -9.78 4.43 -20.13
CA TYR A 44 -9.22 4.46 -18.77
C TYR A 44 -7.70 4.27 -18.72
N VAL A 45 -7.11 3.56 -19.66
CA VAL A 45 -5.65 3.33 -19.75
C VAL A 45 -4.85 4.62 -19.94
N LYS A 46 -5.48 5.67 -20.47
CA LYS A 46 -4.87 6.98 -20.68
C LYS A 46 -4.97 7.89 -19.46
N LYS A 47 -5.76 7.53 -18.46
CA LYS A 47 -5.97 8.33 -17.27
C LYS A 47 -4.75 8.30 -16.35
N ASN A 48 -4.51 9.43 -15.66
CA ASN A 48 -3.36 9.58 -14.78
C ASN A 48 -3.34 8.53 -13.65
N ALA A 49 -4.47 8.26 -13.03
CA ALA A 49 -4.58 7.25 -11.99
C ALA A 49 -4.12 5.86 -12.46
N THR A 50 -4.52 5.44 -13.66
CA THR A 50 -4.11 4.15 -14.26
C THR A 50 -2.61 4.11 -14.52
N LYS A 51 -2.05 5.18 -15.08
CA LYS A 51 -0.61 5.29 -15.34
C LYS A 51 0.21 5.29 -14.04
N ARG A 52 -0.28 5.97 -13.01
CA ARG A 52 0.36 6.00 -11.69
C ARG A 52 0.37 4.62 -11.04
N LEU A 53 -0.74 3.91 -11.05
CA LEU A 53 -0.82 2.56 -10.49
C LEU A 53 0.15 1.61 -11.19
N ALA A 54 0.20 1.65 -12.52
CA ALA A 54 1.12 0.84 -13.32
C ALA A 54 2.59 1.17 -13.01
N ALA A 55 2.91 2.46 -12.86
CA ALA A 55 4.28 2.90 -12.54
C ALA A 55 4.69 2.48 -11.13
N ILE A 56 3.82 2.61 -10.14
CA ILE A 56 4.09 2.18 -8.75
C ILE A 56 4.31 0.67 -8.71
N ALA A 57 3.44 -0.11 -9.35
CA ALA A 57 3.57 -1.56 -9.40
C ALA A 57 4.88 -2.00 -10.07
N LYS A 58 5.24 -1.39 -11.18
CA LYS A 58 6.50 -1.67 -11.88
C LYS A 58 7.72 -1.32 -11.03
N LEU A 59 7.73 -0.18 -10.38
CA LEU A 59 8.83 0.23 -9.49
C LEU A 59 8.96 -0.73 -8.31
N ALA A 60 7.86 -0.98 -7.61
CA ALA A 60 7.88 -1.73 -6.36
C ALA A 60 8.17 -3.23 -6.57
N PHE A 61 7.65 -3.83 -7.65
CA PHE A 61 7.68 -5.28 -7.85
C PHE A 61 8.59 -5.74 -8.99
N ASP A 62 9.30 -4.83 -9.63
CA ASP A 62 10.26 -5.19 -10.68
C ASP A 62 11.55 -4.36 -10.59
N VAL A 63 11.46 -3.04 -10.75
CA VAL A 63 12.64 -2.19 -10.96
C VAL A 63 13.49 -2.04 -9.69
N ILE A 64 12.88 -1.67 -8.57
CA ILE A 64 13.61 -1.46 -7.32
C ILE A 64 14.24 -2.77 -6.82
N PRO A 65 13.54 -3.93 -6.84
CA PRO A 65 14.14 -5.19 -6.40
C PRO A 65 15.31 -5.69 -7.25
N GLN A 66 15.52 -5.17 -8.45
CA GLN A 66 16.72 -5.49 -9.24
C GLN A 66 17.99 -4.99 -8.56
N ASP A 67 17.95 -3.78 -8.01
CA ASP A 67 19.04 -3.20 -7.22
C ASP A 67 18.52 -2.02 -6.38
N PRO A 68 18.06 -2.25 -5.14
CA PRO A 68 17.56 -1.18 -4.28
C PRO A 68 18.66 -0.23 -3.79
N ALA A 69 19.92 -0.58 -3.96
CA ALA A 69 21.08 0.21 -3.54
C ALA A 69 21.54 1.23 -4.60
N ARG A 70 20.84 1.35 -5.74
CA ARG A 70 21.22 2.30 -6.80
C ARG A 70 21.41 3.70 -6.24
N ALA A 71 22.45 4.38 -6.72
CA ALA A 71 22.76 5.75 -6.30
C ALA A 71 21.61 6.73 -6.55
N GLU A 72 20.82 6.54 -7.61
CA GLU A 72 19.66 7.37 -7.94
C GLU A 72 18.54 7.34 -6.89
N TYR A 73 18.48 6.30 -6.04
CA TYR A 73 17.50 6.21 -4.96
C TYR A 73 17.90 6.95 -3.70
N ARG A 74 19.14 7.41 -3.61
CA ARG A 74 19.61 8.20 -2.47
C ARG A 74 18.98 9.58 -2.50
N GLN A 75 18.48 10.00 -1.35
CA GLN A 75 17.82 11.30 -1.22
C GLN A 75 18.72 12.39 -0.58
N GLY A 76 19.96 12.02 -0.21
CA GLY A 76 20.87 12.95 0.45
C GLY A 76 20.36 13.37 1.83
N ALA A 77 20.27 14.66 2.08
CA ALA A 77 19.81 15.24 3.35
C ALA A 77 18.39 15.84 3.27
N THR A 78 17.60 15.52 2.24
CA THR A 78 16.25 16.09 2.05
C THR A 78 15.27 15.76 3.17
N LEU A 79 15.49 14.63 3.88
CA LEU A 79 14.71 14.22 5.06
C LEU A 79 15.42 14.54 6.40
N GLY A 80 16.56 15.19 6.35
CA GLY A 80 17.45 15.42 7.48
C GLY A 80 18.71 14.56 7.39
N THR A 81 19.80 15.01 8.01
CA THR A 81 21.12 14.33 7.96
C THR A 81 21.12 12.99 8.68
N ASP A 82 20.21 12.78 9.61
CA ASP A 82 20.01 11.58 10.41
C ASP A 82 19.09 10.54 9.74
N ARG A 83 18.52 10.85 8.56
CA ARG A 83 17.59 10.00 7.83
C ARG A 83 18.08 9.56 6.45
N LYS A 84 19.38 9.45 6.25
CA LYS A 84 20.00 8.98 5.00
C LYS A 84 19.72 7.51 4.68
N HIS A 85 19.21 6.76 5.64
CA HIS A 85 18.78 5.38 5.48
C HIS A 85 17.42 5.22 4.79
N TRP A 86 16.74 6.32 4.50
CA TRP A 86 15.58 6.36 3.63
C TRP A 86 15.99 6.60 2.19
N PHE A 87 15.32 5.94 1.28
CA PHE A 87 15.52 6.01 -0.17
C PHE A 87 14.24 6.40 -0.85
N ARG A 88 14.34 6.90 -2.07
CA ARG A 88 13.16 7.23 -2.88
C ARG A 88 13.40 6.93 -4.34
N ALA A 89 12.37 6.42 -5.03
CA ALA A 89 12.32 6.34 -6.47
C ALA A 89 11.44 7.46 -7.02
N LYS A 90 11.96 8.19 -7.99
CA LYS A 90 11.23 9.25 -8.69
C LYS A 90 10.50 8.66 -9.90
N PHE A 91 9.28 9.11 -10.15
CA PHE A 91 8.56 8.80 -11.37
C PHE A 91 7.63 9.94 -11.76
N PHE A 92 7.36 10.08 -13.07
CA PHE A 92 6.55 11.18 -13.64
C PHE A 92 6.92 12.57 -13.11
N GLN A 93 8.19 12.83 -12.85
CA GLN A 93 8.78 14.05 -12.31
C GLN A 93 8.26 14.49 -10.93
N GLN A 94 7.02 14.22 -10.60
CA GLN A 94 6.30 14.77 -9.44
C GLN A 94 6.14 13.80 -8.29
N TYR A 95 6.26 12.50 -8.53
CA TYR A 95 6.01 11.47 -7.54
C TYR A 95 7.29 10.89 -7.00
N ARG A 96 7.25 10.55 -5.70
CA ARG A 96 8.36 9.96 -4.94
C ARG A 96 7.83 8.78 -4.16
N LEU A 97 8.34 7.58 -4.44
CA LEU A 97 8.09 6.38 -3.66
C LEU A 97 9.20 6.22 -2.63
N PHE A 98 8.87 6.34 -1.34
CA PHE A 98 9.82 6.20 -0.25
C PHE A 98 9.88 4.77 0.25
N PHE A 99 11.09 4.27 0.44
CA PHE A 99 11.34 2.91 0.89
C PHE A 99 12.62 2.81 1.70
N ARG A 100 12.74 1.69 2.41
CA ARG A 100 13.97 1.26 3.07
C ARG A 100 14.33 -0.15 2.63
N TYR A 101 15.58 -0.51 2.77
CA TYR A 101 16.03 -1.88 2.56
C TYR A 101 17.11 -2.28 3.56
N HIS A 102 17.24 -3.57 3.80
CA HIS A 102 18.28 -4.17 4.62
C HIS A 102 19.06 -5.15 3.73
N ALA A 103 20.30 -4.80 3.40
CA ALA A 103 21.12 -5.55 2.46
C ALA A 103 21.47 -6.96 2.97
N GLY A 104 21.83 -7.08 4.26
CA GLY A 104 22.18 -8.37 4.85
C GLY A 104 21.05 -9.38 4.88
N ALA A 105 19.84 -8.94 5.20
CA ALA A 105 18.65 -9.77 5.23
C ALA A 105 17.92 -9.86 3.88
N LYS A 106 18.33 -9.09 2.89
CA LYS A 106 17.67 -9.01 1.57
C LYS A 106 16.17 -8.68 1.68
N MET A 107 15.85 -7.62 2.43
CA MET A 107 14.49 -7.14 2.66
C MET A 107 14.30 -5.73 2.13
N ILE A 108 13.13 -5.46 1.53
CA ILE A 108 12.70 -4.13 1.11
C ILE A 108 11.35 -3.84 1.77
N VAL A 109 11.17 -2.63 2.30
CA VAL A 109 9.90 -2.14 2.85
C VAL A 109 9.50 -0.86 2.12
N TYR A 110 8.38 -0.90 1.41
CA TYR A 110 7.76 0.30 0.83
C TYR A 110 6.89 0.99 1.88
N ALA A 111 7.07 2.30 2.05
CA ALA A 111 6.45 3.02 3.13
C ALA A 111 5.35 3.99 2.69
N TRP A 112 5.60 4.80 1.66
CA TRP A 112 4.67 5.83 1.25
C TRP A 112 5.03 6.40 -0.13
N VAL A 113 4.02 6.88 -0.84
CA VAL A 113 4.16 7.63 -2.07
C VAL A 113 3.31 8.90 -1.99
N ASN A 114 3.83 10.05 -2.44
CA ASN A 114 3.01 11.25 -2.48
C ASN A 114 1.89 11.11 -3.53
N ASP A 115 0.78 11.75 -3.26
CA ASP A 115 -0.42 11.75 -4.11
C ASP A 115 -0.76 13.16 -4.63
N ASP A 116 -1.85 13.25 -5.38
CA ASP A 116 -2.30 14.54 -5.90
C ASP A 116 -2.81 15.49 -4.82
N ASP A 117 -3.33 14.96 -3.71
CA ASP A 117 -3.78 15.78 -2.59
C ASP A 117 -2.59 16.42 -1.87
N THR A 118 -1.50 15.68 -1.70
CA THR A 118 -0.23 16.21 -1.20
C THR A 118 0.31 17.31 -2.12
N LYS A 119 0.21 17.14 -3.44
CA LYS A 119 0.60 18.14 -4.44
C LYS A 119 -0.21 19.42 -4.38
N ARG A 120 -1.52 19.34 -4.15
CA ARG A 120 -2.40 20.51 -4.05
C ARG A 120 -2.13 21.35 -2.80
N ALA A 121 -1.72 20.69 -1.72
CA ALA A 121 -1.40 21.37 -0.47
C ALA A 121 -0.06 22.13 -0.53
N TYR A 122 0.79 21.79 -1.52
CA TYR A 122 2.16 22.26 -1.60
C TYR A 122 2.57 22.48 -3.06
N GLU A 123 3.12 23.64 -3.36
CA GLU A 123 3.38 24.08 -4.75
C GLU A 123 4.71 23.59 -5.34
N SER A 124 5.57 22.90 -4.61
CA SER A 124 6.89 22.50 -5.07
C SER A 124 7.20 21.00 -4.92
N SER A 125 8.16 20.53 -5.73
CA SER A 125 8.64 19.13 -5.67
C SER A 125 9.33 18.77 -4.35
N ASP A 126 9.78 19.76 -3.60
CA ASP A 126 10.40 19.59 -2.28
C ASP A 126 9.37 19.25 -1.20
N ASP A 127 8.09 19.42 -1.51
CA ASP A 127 6.99 19.26 -0.56
C ASP A 127 6.70 17.80 -0.21
N ALA A 128 6.95 16.87 -1.13
CA ALA A 128 6.88 15.44 -0.82
C ALA A 128 7.86 15.06 0.29
N TYR A 129 9.08 15.60 0.25
CA TYR A 129 10.10 15.39 1.30
C TYR A 129 9.70 16.03 2.61
N ARG A 130 9.21 17.26 2.58
CA ARG A 130 8.75 18.00 3.75
C ARG A 130 7.58 17.28 4.43
N PHE A 131 6.63 16.82 3.64
CA PHE A 131 5.47 16.08 4.13
C PHE A 131 5.89 14.74 4.76
N PHE A 132 6.72 13.96 4.07
CA PHE A 132 7.22 12.69 4.57
C PHE A 132 8.10 12.85 5.82
N ARG A 133 8.92 13.90 5.87
CA ARG A 133 9.69 14.24 7.07
C ARG A 133 8.79 14.48 8.28
N LYS A 134 7.70 15.22 8.11
CA LYS A 134 6.71 15.42 9.20
C LYS A 134 6.05 14.11 9.63
N MET A 135 5.77 13.21 8.70
CA MET A 135 5.25 11.89 9.02
C MET A 135 6.24 11.10 9.88
N LEU A 136 7.51 11.10 9.53
CA LEU A 136 8.57 10.44 10.30
C LEU A 136 8.73 11.08 11.69
N GLU A 137 8.65 12.40 11.80
CA GLU A 137 8.69 13.12 13.09
C GLU A 137 7.51 12.74 13.99
N SER A 138 6.35 12.46 13.42
CA SER A 138 5.17 11.97 14.15
C SER A 138 5.23 10.49 14.51
N GLY A 139 6.25 9.75 13.99
CA GLY A 139 6.40 8.32 14.21
C GLY A 139 5.51 7.43 13.32
N HIS A 140 4.92 7.99 12.25
CA HIS A 140 4.00 7.25 11.37
C HIS A 140 4.27 7.57 9.88
N PRO A 141 5.06 6.74 9.17
CA PRO A 141 5.64 5.45 9.60
C PRO A 141 6.79 5.64 10.60
N PRO A 142 7.11 4.61 11.40
CA PRO A 142 8.25 4.68 12.30
C PRO A 142 9.57 4.73 11.53
N ASP A 143 10.52 5.48 12.06
CA ASP A 143 11.88 5.60 11.50
C ASP A 143 12.77 4.40 11.88
N ASP A 144 12.50 3.77 13.00
CA ASP A 144 13.20 2.57 13.47
C ASP A 144 12.90 1.37 12.55
N TRP A 145 13.96 0.65 12.15
CA TRP A 145 13.83 -0.47 11.22
C TRP A 145 12.97 -1.61 11.76
N ASP A 146 13.18 -2.00 13.01
CA ASP A 146 12.45 -3.13 13.59
C ASP A 146 10.97 -2.81 13.77
N GLN A 147 10.64 -1.58 14.16
CA GLN A 147 9.27 -1.11 14.25
C GLN A 147 8.62 -1.01 12.87
N LEU A 148 9.33 -0.48 11.88
CA LEU A 148 8.83 -0.39 10.51
C LEU A 148 8.54 -1.77 9.93
N LEU A 149 9.49 -2.70 10.06
CA LEU A 149 9.31 -4.06 9.58
C LEU A 149 8.21 -4.80 10.34
N GLY A 150 8.09 -4.59 11.65
CA GLY A 150 7.05 -5.18 12.47
C GLY A 150 5.63 -4.71 12.10
N GLN A 151 5.50 -3.50 11.57
CA GLN A 151 4.22 -2.97 11.07
C GLN A 151 3.95 -3.33 9.61
N ALA A 152 4.99 -3.71 8.84
CA ALA A 152 4.87 -3.98 7.43
C ALA A 152 4.17 -5.32 7.18
N GLU A 153 3.33 -5.34 6.16
CA GLU A 153 2.70 -6.55 5.64
C GLU A 153 3.51 -7.09 4.45
N LEU A 154 3.44 -8.39 4.22
CA LEU A 154 3.99 -8.97 3.00
C LEU A 154 3.24 -8.40 1.80
N ALA A 155 3.97 -7.80 0.85
CA ALA A 155 3.39 -7.22 -0.34
C ALA A 155 2.59 -8.28 -1.11
N GLY A 156 1.38 -7.91 -1.55
CA GLY A 156 0.46 -8.83 -2.24
C GLY A 156 -0.32 -9.76 -1.32
N HIS A 157 -0.07 -9.72 0.00
CA HIS A 157 -0.84 -10.46 0.98
C HIS A 157 -1.68 -9.50 1.80
N ARG A 158 -2.94 -9.37 1.44
CA ARG A 158 -3.97 -8.81 2.31
C ARG A 158 -4.90 -9.96 2.71
N PRO A 159 -5.18 -10.16 4.01
CA PRO A 159 -6.32 -10.97 4.38
C PRO A 159 -7.58 -10.36 3.73
N PRO A 160 -8.48 -11.17 3.19
CA PRO A 160 -9.75 -10.66 2.70
C PRO A 160 -10.36 -9.80 3.82
N ALA A 161 -10.82 -8.61 3.48
CA ALA A 161 -11.58 -7.81 4.42
C ALA A 161 -12.66 -8.71 5.00
N GLU A 162 -12.69 -8.87 6.32
CA GLU A 162 -13.78 -9.58 6.98
C GLU A 162 -15.05 -8.84 6.55
N GLY A 163 -15.75 -9.45 5.60
CA GLY A 163 -17.06 -8.99 5.21
C GLY A 163 -17.88 -9.00 6.48
N HIS A 164 -18.38 -7.85 6.88
CA HIS A 164 -19.47 -7.77 7.84
C HIS A 164 -20.57 -8.65 7.28
N GLN A 165 -20.58 -9.92 7.67
CA GLN A 165 -21.77 -10.73 7.53
C GLN A 165 -22.80 -10.06 8.43
N HIS A 166 -23.65 -9.25 7.81
CA HIS A 166 -24.95 -8.97 8.37
C HIS A 166 -25.63 -10.34 8.45
N GLU A 167 -25.56 -10.95 9.60
CA GLU A 167 -26.45 -12.02 9.97
C GLU A 167 -27.87 -11.46 9.89
N ARG A 168 -28.49 -11.63 8.75
CA ARG A 168 -29.93 -11.53 8.65
C ARG A 168 -30.47 -12.72 9.44
N THR A 169 -30.76 -12.48 10.70
CA THR A 169 -31.60 -13.36 11.47
C THR A 169 -32.95 -13.45 10.75
N MET A 170 -33.12 -14.49 9.95
CA MET A 170 -34.44 -14.83 9.44
C MET A 170 -35.26 -15.30 10.62
N HIS A 171 -36.10 -14.42 11.12
CA HIS A 171 -37.14 -14.75 12.03
C HIS A 171 -38.19 -15.57 11.27
N LEU A 172 -38.16 -16.88 11.45
CA LEU A 172 -39.21 -17.77 10.99
C LEU A 172 -40.43 -17.58 11.90
N PRO A 173 -41.63 -17.28 11.35
CA PRO A 173 -42.83 -17.26 12.17
C PRO A 173 -43.19 -18.68 12.58
N ASN A 174 -43.24 -18.91 13.88
CA ASN A 174 -43.72 -20.12 14.51
C ASN A 174 -45.23 -20.28 14.20
N ARG A 175 -45.59 -21.19 13.31
CA ARG A 175 -46.96 -21.65 13.18
C ARG A 175 -47.23 -22.72 14.24
N ALA A 176 -47.77 -22.30 15.36
CA ALA A 176 -48.40 -23.19 16.28
C ALA A 176 -49.72 -23.64 15.66
N GLY A 177 -49.77 -24.90 15.28
CA GLY A 177 -51.00 -25.56 14.88
C GLY A 177 -51.82 -25.86 16.12
N THR A 178 -52.99 -25.33 16.14
CA THR A 178 -53.99 -25.69 17.11
C THR A 178 -54.77 -26.87 16.55
N ALA A 179 -54.69 -27.99 17.21
CA ALA A 179 -55.58 -29.10 16.95
C ALA A 179 -56.92 -28.82 17.65
N LEU A 180 -57.94 -29.10 16.99
CA LEU A 180 -59.27 -29.14 17.51
C LEU A 180 -59.75 -30.55 17.73
N ALA A 181 -60.24 -30.77 18.92
CA ALA A 181 -61.21 -31.79 19.20
C ALA A 181 -62.60 -31.19 19.12
N ASP A 182 -63.43 -31.76 18.35
CA ASP A 182 -64.51 -32.62 18.70
C ASP A 182 -65.86 -32.02 19.08
N GLN A 183 -66.76 -32.34 18.37
CA GLN A 183 -68.19 -32.74 18.39
C GLN A 183 -69.01 -32.08 17.35
#